data_fd63823715ad9c8349d32301dbe9b6a8
#
_entry.id   fd63823715ad9c8349d32301dbe9b6a8
#
_cell.length_a   1.000
_cell.length_b   1.000
_cell.length_c   1.000
_cell.angle_alpha   90.00
_cell.angle_beta   90.00
_cell.angle_gamma   90.00
#
_symmetry.space_group_name_H-M   'P 1'
#
loop_
_entity.id
_entity.type
_entity.pdbx_description
1 polymer ?
#
loop_
_entity_poly.entity_id
_entity_poly.type
_entity_poly.pdbx_seq_one_letter_code
_entity_poly.pdbx_strand_id
1 'polypeptide(L)'
;VVGLAPSHIGMLFLAESTVFATFGAVAGYIVGQISHMLMLQYDLLGGLTLNYSSLSAVWATVVVIGTVYLSTLYPARLAASMAVPDVTRQWQFPVPTGDHWTFDFPFTVGGAEVPSMYVYLKTVFVAYGEGSVGDFIAREVELSTSESEFGTGLASYEIAMRTWLAPYDLGISQVVRLKAIPTGEHRIYKIETHIERLSGDMASWQRMNRNFLNLWNAMT
;
A
#
# COMPACT_ATOMS: atom_id res chain seq x y z
N VAL A 1 -14.14 -3.84 -4.43
CA VAL A 1 -13.90 -4.63 -3.20
C VAL A 1 -13.71 -3.65 -2.07
N VAL A 2 -14.67 -3.54 -1.15
CA VAL A 2 -14.54 -2.70 0.05
C VAL A 2 -13.52 -3.38 0.96
N GLY A 3 -12.28 -2.88 0.98
CA GLY A 3 -11.22 -3.39 1.85
C GLY A 3 -11.61 -3.15 3.32
N LEU A 4 -11.52 -4.20 4.14
CA LEU A 4 -11.68 -4.07 5.59
C LEU A 4 -10.52 -3.23 6.16
N ALA A 5 -10.84 -2.25 6.98
CA ALA A 5 -9.80 -1.48 7.67
C ALA A 5 -8.97 -2.40 8.59
N PRO A 6 -7.66 -2.12 8.79
CA PRO A 6 -6.77 -2.93 9.65
C PRO A 6 -7.32 -3.16 11.06
N SER A 7 -8.02 -2.16 11.59
CA SER A 7 -8.69 -2.23 12.89
C SER A 7 -9.79 -3.29 12.94
N HIS A 8 -10.55 -3.48 11.85
CA HIS A 8 -11.59 -4.49 11.77
C HIS A 8 -11.01 -5.91 11.75
N ILE A 9 -9.87 -6.09 11.08
CA ILE A 9 -9.17 -7.38 11.05
C ILE A 9 -8.66 -7.73 12.45
N GLY A 10 -8.03 -6.77 13.14
CA GLY A 10 -7.60 -6.95 14.52
C GLY A 10 -8.75 -7.29 15.50
N MET A 11 -9.89 -6.58 15.35
CA MET A 11 -11.09 -6.87 16.14
C MET A 11 -11.67 -8.26 15.89
N LEU A 12 -11.62 -8.74 14.65
CA LEU A 12 -12.11 -10.07 14.30
C LEU A 12 -11.28 -11.17 14.98
N PHE A 13 -9.95 -11.05 14.97
CA PHE A 13 -9.07 -11.97 15.71
C PHE A 13 -9.29 -11.93 17.23
N LEU A 14 -9.52 -10.73 17.79
CA LEU A 14 -9.82 -10.60 19.21
C LEU A 14 -11.17 -11.22 19.58
N ALA A 15 -12.19 -11.02 18.74
CA ALA A 15 -13.50 -11.63 18.94
C ALA A 15 -13.45 -13.16 18.92
N GLU A 16 -12.75 -13.71 17.91
CA GLU A 16 -12.53 -15.16 17.81
C GLU A 16 -11.78 -15.71 19.02
N SER A 17 -10.71 -15.05 19.44
CA SER A 17 -9.93 -15.42 20.63
C SER A 17 -10.76 -15.37 21.90
N THR A 18 -11.69 -14.43 22.03
CA THR A 18 -12.61 -14.33 23.19
C THR A 18 -13.53 -15.53 23.25
N VAL A 19 -14.08 -15.94 22.11
CA VAL A 19 -14.95 -17.12 22.02
C VAL A 19 -14.18 -18.36 22.46
N PHE A 20 -13.00 -18.60 21.89
CA PHE A 20 -12.17 -19.76 22.25
C PHE A 20 -11.72 -19.73 23.72
N ALA A 21 -11.33 -18.57 24.24
CA ALA A 21 -10.96 -18.43 25.65
C ALA A 21 -12.12 -18.77 26.58
N THR A 22 -13.34 -18.32 26.26
CA THR A 22 -14.54 -18.60 27.06
C THR A 22 -14.87 -20.10 27.06
N PHE A 23 -14.92 -20.72 25.87
CA PHE A 23 -15.15 -22.16 25.77
C PHE A 23 -14.04 -22.97 26.46
N GLY A 24 -12.79 -22.58 26.30
CA GLY A 24 -11.64 -23.23 26.94
C GLY A 24 -11.70 -23.13 28.47
N ALA A 25 -12.08 -21.97 29.01
CA ALA A 25 -12.23 -21.78 30.46
C ALA A 25 -13.34 -22.66 31.03
N VAL A 26 -14.52 -22.72 30.38
CA VAL A 26 -15.64 -23.57 30.80
C VAL A 26 -15.28 -25.05 30.72
N ALA A 27 -14.71 -25.49 29.60
CA ALA A 27 -14.28 -26.86 29.41
C ALA A 27 -13.19 -27.26 30.41
N GLY A 28 -12.19 -26.39 30.62
CA GLY A 28 -11.13 -26.60 31.61
C GLY A 28 -11.66 -26.73 33.03
N TYR A 29 -12.64 -25.89 33.38
CA TYR A 29 -13.30 -26.01 34.70
C TYR A 29 -14.02 -27.35 34.86
N ILE A 30 -14.80 -27.80 33.88
CA ILE A 30 -15.51 -29.08 33.90
C ILE A 30 -14.51 -30.25 34.00
N VAL A 31 -13.47 -30.26 33.18
CA VAL A 31 -12.42 -31.29 33.20
C VAL A 31 -11.71 -31.30 34.57
N GLY A 32 -11.40 -30.10 35.10
CA GLY A 32 -10.83 -29.98 36.45
C GLY A 32 -11.70 -30.59 37.55
N GLN A 33 -13.01 -30.34 37.49
CA GLN A 33 -13.96 -30.92 38.44
C GLN A 33 -14.04 -32.46 38.34
N ILE A 34 -14.14 -32.97 37.12
CA ILE A 34 -14.17 -34.43 36.87
C ILE A 34 -12.86 -35.07 37.35
N SER A 35 -11.72 -34.48 37.04
CA SER A 35 -10.42 -34.97 37.48
C SER A 35 -10.30 -35.00 38.99
N HIS A 36 -10.80 -33.96 39.69
CA HIS A 36 -10.83 -33.91 41.14
C HIS A 36 -11.69 -35.02 41.75
N MET A 37 -12.90 -35.23 41.20
CA MET A 37 -13.79 -36.32 41.65
C MET A 37 -13.13 -37.70 41.49
N LEU A 38 -12.46 -37.95 40.37
CA LEU A 38 -11.74 -39.20 40.13
C LEU A 38 -10.56 -39.36 41.10
N MET A 39 -9.78 -38.32 41.37
CA MET A 39 -8.67 -38.36 42.30
C MET A 39 -9.12 -38.64 43.74
N LEU A 40 -10.28 -38.11 44.15
CA LEU A 40 -10.87 -38.41 45.44
C LEU A 40 -11.35 -39.88 45.53
N GLN A 41 -11.97 -40.38 44.46
CA GLN A 41 -12.50 -41.74 44.42
C GLN A 41 -11.41 -42.81 44.51
N TYR A 42 -10.23 -42.52 43.92
CA TYR A 42 -9.08 -43.45 43.95
C TYR A 42 -8.08 -43.16 45.07
N ASP A 43 -8.42 -42.25 46.01
CA ASP A 43 -7.58 -41.83 47.15
C ASP A 43 -6.15 -41.38 46.75
N LEU A 44 -6.03 -40.81 45.56
CA LEU A 44 -4.76 -40.35 44.99
C LEU A 44 -4.24 -39.08 45.66
N LEU A 45 -5.07 -38.35 46.39
CA LEU A 45 -4.74 -37.05 46.98
C LEU A 45 -4.13 -37.12 48.39
N GLY A 46 -4.03 -38.32 49.02
CA GLY A 46 -3.37 -38.51 50.32
C GLY A 46 -3.84 -37.55 51.43
N GLY A 47 -5.12 -37.17 51.42
CA GLY A 47 -5.71 -36.24 52.38
C GLY A 47 -5.64 -34.76 52.04
N LEU A 48 -5.13 -34.40 50.85
CA LEU A 48 -5.15 -33.02 50.34
C LEU A 48 -6.57 -32.63 49.90
N THR A 49 -7.15 -31.62 50.54
CA THR A 49 -8.42 -31.02 50.11
C THR A 49 -8.18 -29.89 49.15
N LEU A 50 -8.58 -30.04 47.90
CA LEU A 50 -8.55 -28.97 46.94
C LEU A 50 -9.73 -28.01 47.20
N ASN A 51 -9.43 -26.74 47.48
CA ASN A 51 -10.43 -25.75 47.74
C ASN A 51 -10.91 -25.10 46.43
N TYR A 52 -12.03 -25.58 45.93
CA TYR A 52 -12.71 -24.96 44.79
C TYR A 52 -13.66 -23.85 45.27
N SER A 53 -13.13 -22.82 45.89
CA SER A 53 -13.97 -21.66 46.18
C SER A 53 -14.39 -20.95 44.90
N SER A 54 -15.62 -20.45 44.85
CA SER A 54 -16.14 -19.70 43.72
C SER A 54 -15.22 -18.54 43.30
N LEU A 55 -14.53 -17.94 44.26
CA LEU A 55 -13.59 -16.86 44.04
C LEU A 55 -12.31 -17.32 43.31
N SER A 56 -11.78 -18.49 43.60
CA SER A 56 -10.61 -19.05 42.93
C SER A 56 -10.91 -19.41 41.48
N ALA A 57 -12.12 -19.90 41.20
CA ALA A 57 -12.57 -20.17 39.83
C ALA A 57 -12.69 -18.90 39.00
N VAL A 58 -13.22 -17.81 39.59
CA VAL A 58 -13.30 -16.51 38.94
C VAL A 58 -11.90 -15.98 38.61
N TRP A 59 -10.96 -16.00 39.57
CA TRP A 59 -9.59 -15.54 39.32
C TRP A 59 -8.87 -16.40 38.27
N ALA A 60 -9.04 -17.72 38.29
CA ALA A 60 -8.48 -18.60 37.29
C ALA A 60 -9.00 -18.24 35.87
N THR A 61 -10.30 -18.01 35.76
CA THR A 61 -10.93 -17.59 34.49
C THR A 61 -10.38 -16.25 33.99
N VAL A 62 -10.24 -15.26 34.88
CA VAL A 62 -9.67 -13.92 34.52
C VAL A 62 -8.22 -14.08 34.05
N VAL A 63 -7.41 -14.89 34.74
CA VAL A 63 -6.00 -15.13 34.34
C VAL A 63 -5.94 -15.81 32.98
N VAL A 64 -6.76 -16.82 32.71
CA VAL A 64 -6.80 -17.51 31.40
C VAL A 64 -7.19 -16.56 30.31
N ILE A 65 -8.27 -15.80 30.47
CA ILE A 65 -8.72 -14.82 29.48
C ILE A 65 -7.62 -13.78 29.25
N GLY A 66 -7.03 -13.21 30.30
CA GLY A 66 -5.95 -12.24 30.22
C GLY A 66 -4.74 -12.79 29.46
N THR A 67 -4.34 -14.03 29.72
CA THR A 67 -3.22 -14.69 29.02
C THR A 67 -3.53 -14.87 27.53
N VAL A 68 -4.75 -15.29 27.18
CA VAL A 68 -5.18 -15.42 25.78
C VAL A 68 -5.16 -14.08 25.08
N TYR A 69 -5.66 -13.02 25.69
CA TYR A 69 -5.60 -11.68 25.10
C TYR A 69 -4.16 -11.21 24.86
N LEU A 70 -3.29 -11.34 25.86
CA LEU A 70 -1.88 -10.94 25.75
C LEU A 70 -1.16 -11.71 24.63
N SER A 71 -1.38 -13.03 24.55
CA SER A 71 -0.76 -13.86 23.53
C SER A 71 -1.30 -13.60 22.11
N THR A 72 -2.55 -13.14 21.99
CA THR A 72 -3.18 -12.86 20.68
C THR A 72 -2.91 -11.45 20.16
N LEU A 73 -2.60 -10.49 21.03
CA LEU A 73 -2.36 -9.10 20.64
C LEU A 73 -1.22 -8.93 19.64
N TYR A 74 -0.12 -9.64 19.83
CA TYR A 74 1.03 -9.54 18.93
C TYR A 74 0.74 -10.13 17.53
N PRO A 75 0.29 -11.39 17.38
CA PRO A 75 -0.04 -11.94 16.08
C PRO A 75 -1.21 -11.22 15.40
N ALA A 76 -2.21 -10.71 16.15
CA ALA A 76 -3.31 -9.94 15.58
C ALA A 76 -2.82 -8.62 14.98
N ARG A 77 -1.90 -7.91 15.64
CA ARG A 77 -1.28 -6.69 15.08
C ARG A 77 -0.42 -7.00 13.85
N LEU A 78 0.33 -8.09 13.89
CA LEU A 78 1.17 -8.49 12.75
C LEU A 78 0.29 -8.88 11.54
N ALA A 79 -0.77 -9.66 11.75
CA ALA A 79 -1.72 -10.01 10.69
C ALA A 79 -2.44 -8.78 10.12
N ALA A 80 -2.86 -7.84 10.97
CA ALA A 80 -3.46 -6.59 10.55
C ALA A 80 -2.48 -5.73 9.71
N SER A 81 -1.20 -5.72 10.04
CA SER A 81 -0.18 -4.99 9.27
C SER A 81 0.13 -5.64 7.92
N MET A 82 0.01 -6.97 7.82
CA MET A 82 0.23 -7.71 6.57
C MET A 82 -0.99 -7.70 5.64
N ALA A 83 -2.20 -7.60 6.22
CA ALA A 83 -3.44 -7.64 5.46
C ALA A 83 -3.78 -6.30 4.78
N VAL A 84 -3.10 -5.21 5.15
CA VAL A 84 -3.13 -3.98 4.38
C VAL A 84 -2.08 -4.13 3.29
N PRO A 85 -2.48 -4.32 2.03
CA PRO A 85 -1.58 -4.07 0.93
C PRO A 85 -1.04 -2.67 1.15
N ASP A 86 0.24 -2.50 0.97
CA ASP A 86 1.04 -1.30 1.30
C ASP A 86 0.53 -0.04 0.57
N VAL A 87 -0.75 0.32 0.81
CA VAL A 87 -1.36 1.57 0.33
C VAL A 87 -0.70 2.77 1.00
N THR A 88 0.02 2.52 2.10
CA THR A 88 0.85 3.50 2.80
C THR A 88 2.32 3.42 2.39
N ARG A 89 2.73 2.50 1.53
CA ARG A 89 3.96 2.66 0.79
C ARG A 89 3.76 3.89 -0.07
N GLN A 90 4.03 5.04 0.49
CA GLN A 90 4.25 6.22 -0.32
C GLN A 90 5.34 5.82 -1.30
N TRP A 91 4.90 5.54 -2.54
CA TRP A 91 5.81 5.28 -3.61
C TRP A 91 6.78 6.46 -3.66
N GLN A 92 8.02 6.17 -3.34
CA GLN A 92 9.05 7.18 -3.34
C GLN A 92 9.71 7.16 -4.71
N PHE A 93 9.75 8.33 -5.32
CA PHE A 93 10.48 8.49 -6.57
C PHE A 93 11.94 8.06 -6.38
N PRO A 94 12.49 7.21 -7.27
CA PRO A 94 13.90 6.83 -7.20
C PRO A 94 14.79 8.06 -7.30
N VAL A 95 16.01 7.95 -6.83
CA VAL A 95 16.98 9.05 -6.93
C VAL A 95 17.42 9.18 -8.41
N PRO A 96 17.42 10.39 -9.00
CA PRO A 96 17.89 10.58 -10.36
C PRO A 96 19.36 10.22 -10.53
N THR A 97 19.70 9.68 -11.68
CA THR A 97 21.08 9.33 -12.04
C THR A 97 21.63 10.37 -13.03
N GLY A 98 22.47 11.29 -12.55
CA GLY A 98 22.95 12.40 -13.37
C GLY A 98 21.79 13.27 -13.85
N ASP A 99 21.78 13.59 -15.14
CA ASP A 99 20.77 14.44 -15.79
C ASP A 99 19.50 13.68 -16.17
N HIS A 100 19.43 12.38 -15.88
CA HIS A 100 18.32 11.52 -16.24
C HIS A 100 17.59 11.02 -14.99
N TRP A 101 16.26 11.00 -15.09
CA TRP A 101 15.39 10.45 -14.06
C TRP A 101 14.38 9.52 -14.72
N THR A 102 14.60 8.22 -14.56
CA THR A 102 13.75 7.18 -15.14
C THR A 102 13.10 6.39 -14.01
N PHE A 103 11.79 6.19 -14.12
CA PHE A 103 11.04 5.39 -13.18
C PHE A 103 9.73 4.89 -13.77
N ASP A 104 9.23 3.81 -13.19
CA ASP A 104 7.93 3.22 -13.51
C ASP A 104 6.92 3.65 -12.47
N PHE A 105 5.69 3.95 -12.89
CA PHE A 105 4.61 4.13 -11.95
C PHE A 105 4.19 2.80 -11.33
N PRO A 106 3.80 2.77 -10.03
CA PRO A 106 3.45 1.54 -9.32
C PRO A 106 2.06 1.00 -9.69
N PHE A 107 1.43 1.55 -10.72
CA PHE A 107 0.13 1.13 -11.21
C PHE A 107 0.19 0.76 -12.68
N THR A 108 -0.76 -0.07 -13.08
CA THR A 108 -0.96 -0.48 -14.47
C THR A 108 -2.31 0.01 -14.96
N VAL A 109 -2.42 0.26 -16.26
CA VAL A 109 -3.64 0.78 -16.88
C VAL A 109 -4.19 -0.26 -17.87
N GLY A 110 -5.52 -0.40 -17.90
CA GLY A 110 -6.19 -1.27 -18.85
C GLY A 110 -6.06 -0.75 -20.28
N GLY A 111 -5.75 -1.63 -21.23
CA GLY A 111 -5.47 -1.25 -22.61
C GLY A 111 -6.60 -0.51 -23.33
N ALA A 112 -7.84 -0.70 -22.90
CA ALA A 112 -8.98 0.05 -23.44
C ALA A 112 -8.99 1.53 -22.99
N GLU A 113 -8.38 1.82 -21.86
CA GLU A 113 -8.37 3.14 -21.23
C GLU A 113 -7.17 3.99 -21.66
N VAL A 114 -6.05 3.34 -22.05
CA VAL A 114 -4.80 4.02 -22.39
C VAL A 114 -4.95 5.09 -23.48
N PRO A 115 -5.62 4.85 -24.63
CA PRO A 115 -5.76 5.89 -25.66
C PRO A 115 -6.49 7.11 -25.16
N SER A 116 -7.59 6.90 -24.43
CA SER A 116 -8.40 8.00 -23.88
C SER A 116 -7.64 8.78 -22.82
N MET A 117 -6.90 8.07 -21.95
CA MET A 117 -6.06 8.70 -20.93
C MET A 117 -4.96 9.56 -21.57
N TYR A 118 -4.29 9.09 -22.61
CA TYR A 118 -3.21 9.84 -23.26
C TYR A 118 -3.73 11.07 -24.04
N VAL A 119 -4.90 10.98 -24.65
CA VAL A 119 -5.56 12.15 -25.27
C VAL A 119 -5.94 13.17 -24.20
N TYR A 120 -6.47 12.72 -23.07
CA TYR A 120 -6.80 13.60 -21.94
C TYR A 120 -5.54 14.26 -21.36
N LEU A 121 -4.47 13.52 -21.11
CA LEU A 121 -3.21 14.04 -20.60
C LEU A 121 -2.61 15.08 -21.56
N LYS A 122 -2.65 14.82 -22.88
CA LYS A 122 -2.23 15.82 -23.87
C LYS A 122 -3.03 17.12 -23.72
N THR A 123 -4.35 17.04 -23.59
CA THR A 123 -5.21 18.22 -23.42
C THR A 123 -4.87 18.99 -22.15
N VAL A 124 -4.63 18.28 -21.05
CA VAL A 124 -4.23 18.87 -19.76
C VAL A 124 -2.86 19.57 -19.90
N PHE A 125 -1.85 18.90 -20.47
CA PHE A 125 -0.52 19.50 -20.59
C PHE A 125 -0.48 20.71 -21.55
N VAL A 126 -1.25 20.69 -22.61
CA VAL A 126 -1.41 21.85 -23.49
C VAL A 126 -2.02 23.06 -22.76
N ALA A 127 -2.91 22.82 -21.79
CA ALA A 127 -3.47 23.89 -20.96
C ALA A 127 -2.45 24.55 -20.01
N TYR A 128 -1.34 23.87 -19.70
CA TYR A 128 -0.20 24.44 -18.96
C TYR A 128 0.81 25.18 -19.88
N GLY A 129 0.35 25.71 -20.99
CA GLY A 129 1.12 26.52 -21.91
C GLY A 129 1.46 27.91 -21.37
N GLU A 130 1.97 28.79 -22.28
CA GLU A 130 2.31 30.18 -21.95
C GLU A 130 1.11 30.96 -21.39
N GLY A 131 1.30 31.53 -20.21
CA GLY A 131 0.25 32.27 -19.49
C GLY A 131 -0.47 31.48 -18.40
N SER A 132 -0.16 30.20 -18.24
CA SER A 132 -0.63 29.46 -17.05
C SER A 132 0.12 29.91 -15.79
N VAL A 133 -0.62 30.17 -14.70
CA VAL A 133 -0.07 30.45 -13.36
C VAL A 133 0.06 29.12 -12.64
N GLY A 134 0.97 28.27 -13.11
CA GLY A 134 1.18 26.93 -12.54
C GLY A 134 2.61 26.71 -12.09
N ASP A 135 2.86 25.56 -11.48
CA ASP A 135 4.18 25.14 -11.02
C ASP A 135 5.13 24.77 -12.17
N PHE A 136 4.61 24.67 -13.39
CA PHE A 136 5.39 24.41 -14.59
C PHE A 136 4.70 24.98 -15.85
N ILE A 137 5.49 25.19 -16.91
CA ILE A 137 5.01 25.51 -18.26
C ILE A 137 5.39 24.34 -19.16
N ALA A 138 4.43 23.82 -19.93
CA ALA A 138 4.66 22.78 -20.92
C ALA A 138 4.59 23.38 -22.34
N ARG A 139 5.55 23.00 -23.20
CA ARG A 139 5.58 23.33 -24.64
C ARG A 139 5.90 22.06 -25.43
N GLU A 140 5.62 22.10 -26.72
CA GLU A 140 5.96 21.01 -27.64
C GLU A 140 5.36 19.69 -27.19
N VAL A 141 4.07 19.69 -26.75
CA VAL A 141 3.38 18.50 -26.29
C VAL A 141 2.97 17.65 -27.49
N GLU A 142 3.71 16.58 -27.72
CA GLU A 142 3.49 15.64 -28.80
C GLU A 142 2.99 14.30 -28.27
N LEU A 143 1.95 13.78 -28.92
CA LEU A 143 1.47 12.42 -28.68
C LEU A 143 1.85 11.56 -29.89
N SER A 144 2.66 10.56 -29.67
CA SER A 144 3.07 9.57 -30.68
C SER A 144 2.53 8.19 -30.33
N THR A 145 2.26 7.40 -31.36
CA THR A 145 1.84 6.01 -31.21
C THR A 145 2.76 5.18 -32.09
N SER A 146 3.38 4.17 -31.51
CA SER A 146 4.27 3.24 -32.22
C SER A 146 3.82 1.79 -31.99
N GLU A 147 4.14 0.89 -32.91
CA GLU A 147 3.95 -0.53 -32.66
C GLU A 147 4.92 -0.99 -31.57
N SER A 148 4.44 -1.82 -30.66
CA SER A 148 5.26 -2.33 -29.57
C SER A 148 6.37 -3.24 -30.09
N GLU A 149 7.59 -3.03 -29.62
CA GLU A 149 8.77 -3.85 -29.92
C GLU A 149 8.60 -5.32 -29.49
N PHE A 150 7.63 -5.61 -28.63
CA PHE A 150 7.37 -6.97 -28.12
C PHE A 150 6.56 -7.88 -29.04
N GLY A 151 6.32 -7.48 -30.29
CA GLY A 151 5.66 -8.35 -31.29
C GLY A 151 4.24 -8.78 -30.95
N THR A 152 3.60 -8.13 -29.98
CA THR A 152 2.23 -8.46 -29.52
C THR A 152 1.14 -7.83 -30.38
N GLY A 153 1.49 -7.04 -31.40
CA GLY A 153 0.54 -6.29 -32.23
C GLY A 153 -0.21 -5.17 -31.45
N LEU A 154 0.22 -4.88 -30.22
CA LEU A 154 -0.35 -3.82 -29.40
C LEU A 154 0.45 -2.52 -29.60
N ALA A 155 -0.27 -1.40 -29.71
CA ALA A 155 0.37 -0.08 -29.86
C ALA A 155 0.92 0.41 -28.51
N SER A 156 2.12 0.99 -28.52
CA SER A 156 2.64 1.78 -27.41
C SER A 156 2.32 3.26 -27.63
N TYR A 157 2.06 3.97 -26.55
CA TYR A 157 1.71 5.39 -26.57
C TYR A 157 2.80 6.19 -25.85
N GLU A 158 3.21 7.30 -26.41
CA GLU A 158 4.21 8.19 -25.82
C GLU A 158 3.73 9.63 -25.88
N ILE A 159 3.79 10.33 -24.74
CA ILE A 159 3.68 11.79 -24.70
C ILE A 159 5.07 12.33 -24.40
N ALA A 160 5.59 13.16 -25.31
CA ALA A 160 6.80 13.92 -25.12
C ALA A 160 6.46 15.40 -24.96
N MET A 161 7.12 16.07 -24.03
CA MET A 161 6.93 17.49 -23.80
C MET A 161 8.20 18.13 -23.23
N ARG A 162 8.39 19.40 -23.53
CA ARG A 162 9.41 20.23 -22.89
C ARG A 162 8.77 21.05 -21.78
N THR A 163 9.34 20.99 -20.58
CA THR A 163 8.79 21.68 -19.42
C THR A 163 9.79 22.62 -18.78
N TRP A 164 9.29 23.76 -18.29
CA TRP A 164 10.02 24.70 -17.45
C TRP A 164 9.39 24.67 -16.07
N LEU A 165 10.22 24.54 -15.03
CA LEU A 165 9.75 24.43 -13.67
C LEU A 165 9.77 25.79 -12.96
N ALA A 166 8.77 26.08 -12.18
CA ALA A 166 8.75 27.26 -11.31
C ALA A 166 9.72 27.07 -10.12
N PRO A 167 10.35 28.15 -9.61
CA PRO A 167 10.31 29.51 -10.14
C PRO A 167 11.15 29.66 -11.41
N TYR A 168 10.57 30.32 -12.42
CA TYR A 168 11.11 30.39 -13.79
C TYR A 168 12.41 31.16 -13.92
N ASP A 169 12.74 32.02 -12.96
CA ASP A 169 13.99 32.78 -12.85
C ASP A 169 15.23 31.85 -12.66
N LEU A 170 15.03 30.63 -12.16
CA LEU A 170 16.11 29.64 -12.07
C LEU A 170 16.47 29.00 -13.42
N GLY A 171 15.71 29.23 -14.47
CA GLY A 171 15.98 28.74 -15.82
C GLY A 171 16.02 27.21 -15.93
N ILE A 172 15.28 26.50 -15.04
CA ILE A 172 15.25 25.03 -15.02
C ILE A 172 14.33 24.53 -16.14
N SER A 173 14.87 23.78 -17.08
CA SER A 173 14.10 23.13 -18.13
C SER A 173 14.47 21.66 -18.31
N GLN A 174 13.50 20.88 -18.77
CA GLN A 174 13.65 19.43 -18.94
C GLN A 174 12.74 18.92 -20.07
N VAL A 175 13.07 17.76 -20.60
CA VAL A 175 12.18 16.96 -21.44
C VAL A 175 11.54 15.88 -20.59
N VAL A 176 10.24 15.75 -20.67
CA VAL A 176 9.46 14.69 -20.00
C VAL A 176 8.85 13.79 -21.07
N ARG A 177 9.08 12.50 -20.96
CA ARG A 177 8.48 11.49 -21.83
C ARG A 177 7.74 10.47 -20.97
N LEU A 178 6.49 10.24 -21.31
CA LEU A 178 5.62 9.25 -20.68
C LEU A 178 5.29 8.18 -21.69
N LYS A 179 5.70 6.96 -21.41
CA LYS A 179 5.45 5.81 -22.29
C LYS A 179 4.50 4.83 -21.63
N ALA A 180 3.42 4.47 -22.33
CA ALA A 180 2.62 3.30 -22.00
C ALA A 180 3.11 2.12 -22.82
N ILE A 181 3.68 1.14 -22.14
CA ILE A 181 4.27 -0.06 -22.72
C ILE A 181 3.39 -1.26 -22.38
N PRO A 182 2.92 -2.06 -23.35
CA PRO A 182 2.15 -3.24 -23.06
C PRO A 182 3.01 -4.26 -22.29
N THR A 183 2.49 -4.77 -21.20
CA THR A 183 3.07 -5.92 -20.48
C THR A 183 2.65 -7.21 -21.20
N GLY A 184 3.42 -8.29 -21.03
CA GLY A 184 3.11 -9.58 -21.67
C GLY A 184 1.77 -10.20 -21.26
N GLU A 185 1.08 -9.63 -20.27
CA GLU A 185 -0.27 -9.99 -19.87
C GLU A 185 -1.30 -9.24 -20.74
N HIS A 186 -2.37 -9.95 -21.13
CA HIS A 186 -3.38 -9.42 -22.06
C HIS A 186 -3.96 -8.08 -21.62
N ARG A 187 -3.71 -7.04 -22.42
CA ARG A 187 -4.31 -5.68 -22.33
C ARG A 187 -3.97 -4.88 -21.07
N ILE A 188 -2.83 -5.11 -20.46
CA ILE A 188 -2.34 -4.30 -19.35
C ILE A 188 -1.11 -3.53 -19.80
N TYR A 189 -1.07 -2.24 -19.49
CA TYR A 189 0.03 -1.32 -19.81
C TYR A 189 0.71 -0.85 -18.53
N LYS A 190 2.03 -0.81 -18.59
CA LYS A 190 2.90 -0.19 -17.61
C LYS A 190 3.22 1.23 -18.10
N ILE A 191 3.26 2.20 -17.17
CA ILE A 191 3.63 3.57 -17.50
C ILE A 191 5.04 3.81 -17.02
N GLU A 192 5.92 4.10 -17.96
CA GLU A 192 7.31 4.45 -17.76
C GLU A 192 7.51 5.94 -17.99
N THR A 193 8.25 6.61 -17.10
CA THR A 193 8.54 8.04 -17.18
C THR A 193 10.02 8.26 -17.33
N HIS A 194 10.38 9.07 -18.33
CA HIS A 194 11.75 9.51 -18.54
C HIS A 194 11.78 11.03 -18.47
N ILE A 195 12.60 11.57 -17.57
CA ILE A 195 12.84 13.01 -17.43
C ILE A 195 14.32 13.26 -17.69
N GLU A 196 14.61 14.17 -18.59
CA GLU A 196 15.96 14.56 -18.95
C GLU A 196 16.14 16.06 -18.71
N ARG A 197 17.11 16.44 -17.86
CA ARG A 197 17.43 17.83 -17.58
C ARG A 197 18.10 18.47 -18.77
N LEU A 198 17.60 19.62 -19.23
CA LEU A 198 18.20 20.41 -20.29
C LEU A 198 19.01 21.60 -19.76
N SER A 199 18.51 22.28 -18.72
CA SER A 199 19.16 23.46 -18.14
C SER A 199 18.83 23.60 -16.66
N GLY A 200 19.57 24.46 -15.97
CA GLY A 200 19.44 24.74 -14.54
C GLY A 200 20.39 23.92 -13.67
N ASP A 201 20.52 24.34 -12.41
CA ASP A 201 21.34 23.64 -11.42
C ASP A 201 20.72 22.30 -11.01
N MET A 202 21.55 21.27 -10.83
CA MET A 202 21.11 19.91 -10.54
C MET A 202 20.34 19.78 -9.23
N ALA A 203 20.83 20.44 -8.17
CA ALA A 203 20.18 20.37 -6.85
C ALA A 203 18.80 21.07 -6.85
N SER A 204 18.71 22.19 -7.56
CA SER A 204 17.48 22.94 -7.79
C SER A 204 16.51 22.14 -8.66
N TRP A 205 16.98 21.52 -9.73
CA TRP A 205 16.19 20.66 -10.60
C TRP A 205 15.57 19.49 -9.83
N GLN A 206 16.34 18.77 -9.02
CA GLN A 206 15.85 17.68 -8.19
C GLN A 206 14.80 18.13 -7.16
N ARG A 207 14.99 19.32 -6.57
CA ARG A 207 14.05 19.90 -5.61
C ARG A 207 12.73 20.29 -6.26
N MET A 208 12.78 20.95 -7.39
CA MET A 208 11.57 21.41 -8.11
C MET A 208 10.78 20.25 -8.69
N ASN A 209 11.46 19.21 -9.18
CA ASN A 209 10.77 18.01 -9.66
C ASN A 209 10.00 17.27 -8.58
N ARG A 210 10.38 17.33 -7.31
CA ARG A 210 9.55 16.76 -6.23
C ARG A 210 8.16 17.40 -6.19
N ASN A 211 8.08 18.70 -6.38
CA ASN A 211 6.81 19.42 -6.45
C ASN A 211 6.02 19.04 -7.72
N PHE A 212 6.69 19.01 -8.86
CA PHE A 212 6.11 18.58 -10.13
C PHE A 212 5.54 17.15 -10.06
N LEU A 213 6.26 16.22 -9.47
CA LEU A 213 5.83 14.83 -9.32
C LEU A 213 4.74 14.65 -8.25
N ASN A 214 4.71 15.49 -7.21
CA ASN A 214 3.63 15.50 -6.22
C ASN A 214 2.28 15.89 -6.83
N LEU A 215 2.27 16.78 -7.84
CA LEU A 215 1.06 17.09 -8.60
C LEU A 215 0.50 15.85 -9.31
N TRP A 216 1.35 14.97 -9.78
CA TRP A 216 0.96 13.73 -10.44
C TRP A 216 0.32 12.75 -9.48
N ASN A 217 0.85 12.63 -8.26
CA ASN A 217 0.23 11.83 -7.21
C ASN A 217 -1.14 12.36 -6.75
N ALA A 218 -1.41 13.64 -6.96
CA ALA A 218 -2.71 14.23 -6.64
C ALA A 218 -3.76 14.05 -7.77
N MET A 219 -3.33 13.69 -8.99
CA MET A 219 -4.20 13.45 -10.16
C MET A 219 -4.56 11.97 -10.36
N THR A 220 -3.91 11.05 -9.64
CA THR A 220 -4.15 9.60 -9.63
C THR A 220 -4.92 9.17 -8.40
#